data_9f9701e1208bf694df6d028a09edd347
#
_entry.id   9f9701e1208bf694df6d028a09edd347
#
_cell.length_a   1.000
_cell.length_b   1.000
_cell.length_c   1.000
_cell.angle_alpha   90.00
_cell.angle_beta   90.00
_cell.angle_gamma   90.00
#
_symmetry.space_group_name_H-M   'P 1'
#
loop_
_entity.id
_entity.type
_entity.pdbx_description
1 polymer ?
#
loop_
_entity_poly.entity_id
_entity_poly.type
_entity_poly.pdbx_seq_one_letter_code
_entity_poly.pdbx_strand_id
1 'polypeptide(L)'
;MPLRAYIDNEEIISIDQDEKQWEDLKKRLKSNDAVLTLPCCNQLGFLRTSSKGLRHFVHAKSDNTCDWKPESPEHLRAKIEIIEACKENGWKAIPEFSETNWRADVLAIQNEKRIAFEVQWSKQTFEETKFRQDRYKESNVRGCWFFRAAPKELRDYDDHLLADKEIPAFKIFKDESSNITAQLKQTQLPLKSLVASLLKRKLKYCEHIRLKPSQEVTIVFFDTSCWKCHKPQHLWTVEQNLLTVCNQDFFLMGSMWDGDDIDKRPKIYEAVKQFTQTEEG
;
A
#
# COMPACT_ATOMS: atom_id res chain seq x y z
N MET A 1 -5.59 16.50 -9.53
CA MET A 1 -4.63 17.63 -9.58
C MET A 1 -3.34 17.14 -10.20
N PRO A 2 -3.13 17.31 -11.53
CA PRO A 2 -1.91 16.83 -12.19
C PRO A 2 -0.65 17.50 -11.66
N LEU A 3 0.43 16.73 -11.58
CA LEU A 3 1.78 17.22 -11.26
C LEU A 3 2.63 17.44 -12.51
N ARG A 4 2.16 16.95 -13.67
CA ARG A 4 2.84 17.00 -14.96
C ARG A 4 2.01 17.82 -15.98
N ALA A 5 2.69 18.63 -16.77
CA ALA A 5 2.13 19.38 -17.87
C ALA A 5 3.16 19.56 -18.98
N TYR A 6 2.72 20.05 -20.13
CA TYR A 6 3.61 20.54 -21.18
C TYR A 6 3.48 22.07 -21.27
N ILE A 7 4.61 22.77 -21.34
CA ILE A 7 4.65 24.19 -21.64
C ILE A 7 5.49 24.35 -22.89
N ASP A 8 4.85 24.87 -23.96
CA ASP A 8 5.47 25.00 -25.28
C ASP A 8 6.05 23.66 -25.79
N ASN A 9 5.35 22.54 -25.52
CA ASN A 9 5.73 21.15 -25.79
C ASN A 9 6.88 20.58 -24.95
N GLU A 10 7.41 21.33 -23.98
CA GLU A 10 8.39 20.82 -23.03
C GLU A 10 7.68 20.25 -21.77
N GLU A 11 8.08 19.04 -21.38
CA GLU A 11 7.53 18.42 -20.18
C GLU A 11 7.99 19.13 -18.91
N ILE A 12 7.04 19.49 -18.06
CA ILE A 12 7.27 20.13 -16.78
C ILE A 12 6.56 19.35 -15.66
N ILE A 13 7.33 19.09 -14.60
CA ILE A 13 6.81 18.54 -13.35
C ILE A 13 6.79 19.66 -12.31
N SER A 14 5.63 19.89 -11.71
CA SER A 14 5.40 21.04 -10.83
C SER A 14 6.30 21.09 -9.59
N ILE A 15 6.64 19.92 -9.04
CA ILE A 15 7.47 19.78 -7.85
C ILE A 15 8.98 19.97 -8.13
N ASP A 16 9.38 19.96 -9.39
CA ASP A 16 10.76 20.19 -9.81
C ASP A 16 11.05 21.67 -10.01
N GLN A 17 10.03 22.50 -9.97
CA GLN A 17 10.17 23.94 -10.10
C GLN A 17 10.47 24.58 -8.73
N ASP A 18 11.52 25.36 -8.64
CA ASP A 18 11.73 26.22 -7.47
C ASP A 18 10.71 27.39 -7.45
N GLU A 19 10.78 28.23 -6.43
CA GLU A 19 9.84 29.36 -6.28
C GLU A 19 9.95 30.35 -7.45
N LYS A 20 11.19 30.68 -7.83
CA LYS A 20 11.47 31.61 -8.90
C LYS A 20 10.98 31.09 -10.25
N GLN A 21 11.30 29.85 -10.57
CA GLN A 21 10.86 29.18 -11.78
C GLN A 21 9.34 29.13 -11.85
N TRP A 22 8.66 28.79 -10.74
CA TRP A 22 7.20 28.74 -10.69
C TRP A 22 6.53 30.09 -10.91
N GLU A 23 7.07 31.16 -10.32
CA GLU A 23 6.58 32.52 -10.52
C GLU A 23 6.86 33.04 -11.94
N ASP A 24 8.01 32.71 -12.51
CA ASP A 24 8.33 33.09 -13.90
C ASP A 24 7.41 32.36 -14.91
N LEU A 25 7.10 31.09 -14.67
CA LEU A 25 6.08 30.38 -15.47
C LEU A 25 4.70 31.03 -15.37
N LYS A 26 4.29 31.47 -14.18
CA LYS A 26 3.03 32.20 -13.99
C LYS A 26 2.99 33.49 -14.82
N LYS A 27 4.11 34.23 -14.82
CA LYS A 27 4.22 35.48 -15.60
C LYS A 27 4.09 35.20 -17.10
N ARG A 28 4.86 34.22 -17.62
CA ARG A 28 4.83 33.85 -19.04
C ARG A 28 3.43 33.40 -19.49
N LEU A 29 2.75 32.59 -18.72
CA LEU A 29 1.38 32.16 -19.04
C LEU A 29 0.37 33.31 -18.97
N LYS A 30 0.57 34.25 -18.04
CA LYS A 30 -0.33 35.42 -17.90
C LYS A 30 -0.16 36.42 -19.04
N SER A 31 1.07 36.56 -19.56
CA SER A 31 1.35 37.43 -20.73
C SER A 31 1.04 36.76 -22.08
N ASN A 32 0.54 35.54 -22.10
CA ASN A 32 0.37 34.67 -23.28
C ASN A 32 1.67 34.37 -24.04
N ASP A 33 2.83 34.48 -23.38
CA ASP A 33 4.13 34.13 -23.94
C ASP A 33 4.45 32.63 -23.83
N ALA A 34 3.52 31.83 -23.32
CA ALA A 34 3.64 30.39 -23.23
C ALA A 34 2.26 29.73 -23.22
N VAL A 35 2.17 28.49 -23.66
CA VAL A 35 0.96 27.68 -23.67
C VAL A 35 1.14 26.44 -22.80
N LEU A 36 0.25 26.25 -21.82
CA LEU A 36 0.23 25.08 -20.98
C LEU A 36 -0.85 24.12 -21.41
N THR A 37 -0.45 22.86 -21.68
CA THR A 37 -1.36 21.76 -21.98
C THR A 37 -1.18 20.60 -21.01
N LEU A 38 -2.27 19.87 -20.76
CA LEU A 38 -2.29 18.74 -19.85
C LEU A 38 -2.17 17.41 -20.61
N PRO A 39 -1.30 16.49 -20.18
CA PRO A 39 -1.04 15.23 -20.90
C PRO A 39 -2.26 14.29 -20.97
N CYS A 40 -3.25 14.45 -20.10
CA CYS A 40 -4.44 13.59 -20.08
C CYS A 40 -5.43 13.86 -21.22
N CYS A 41 -5.45 15.06 -21.80
CA CYS A 41 -6.44 15.45 -22.81
C CYS A 41 -5.92 16.46 -23.84
N ASN A 42 -4.67 16.88 -23.74
CA ASN A 42 -4.06 17.96 -24.56
C ASN A 42 -4.81 19.31 -24.50
N GLN A 43 -5.68 19.50 -23.51
CA GLN A 43 -6.39 20.74 -23.30
C GLN A 43 -5.57 21.73 -22.47
N LEU A 44 -5.94 23.01 -22.60
CA LEU A 44 -5.31 24.09 -21.84
C LEU A 44 -5.47 23.89 -20.34
N GLY A 45 -4.42 24.22 -19.61
CA GLY A 45 -4.39 24.18 -18.14
C GLY A 45 -3.80 25.45 -17.54
N PHE A 46 -3.83 25.52 -16.21
CA PHE A 46 -3.26 26.61 -15.42
C PHE A 46 -2.38 26.10 -14.30
N LEU A 47 -1.45 26.93 -13.84
CA LEU A 47 -0.71 26.70 -12.61
C LEU A 47 -1.58 27.03 -11.40
N ARG A 48 -1.53 26.19 -10.39
CA ARG A 48 -2.18 26.44 -9.12
C ARG A 48 -1.27 26.07 -7.96
N THR A 49 -1.29 26.86 -6.91
CA THR A 49 -0.69 26.54 -5.63
C THR A 49 -1.84 26.36 -4.63
N SER A 50 -1.89 25.21 -3.95
CA SER A 50 -2.90 24.96 -2.92
C SER A 50 -2.67 25.85 -1.69
N SER A 51 -3.65 25.93 -0.79
CA SER A 51 -3.51 26.63 0.50
C SER A 51 -2.38 26.05 1.40
N LYS A 52 -1.94 24.83 1.09
CA LYS A 52 -0.81 24.15 1.77
C LYS A 52 0.52 24.26 1.00
N GLY A 53 0.61 25.16 0.02
CA GLY A 53 1.81 25.38 -0.77
C GLY A 53 2.11 24.33 -1.84
N LEU A 54 1.21 23.35 -2.08
CA LEU A 54 1.44 22.32 -3.08
C LEU A 54 1.18 22.86 -4.50
N ARG A 55 2.22 22.85 -5.33
CA ARG A 55 2.16 23.29 -6.73
C ARG A 55 1.63 22.16 -7.60
N HIS A 56 0.66 22.48 -8.44
CA HIS A 56 0.02 21.52 -9.35
C HIS A 56 -0.61 22.24 -10.53
N PHE A 57 -1.03 21.47 -11.53
CA PHE A 57 -1.75 21.99 -12.68
C PHE A 57 -3.26 21.73 -12.56
N VAL A 58 -4.07 22.53 -13.22
CA VAL A 58 -5.53 22.37 -13.27
C VAL A 58 -6.02 22.60 -14.68
N HIS A 59 -7.14 21.97 -15.06
CA HIS A 59 -7.81 22.21 -16.34
C HIS A 59 -8.36 23.62 -16.39
N ALA A 60 -8.28 24.23 -17.57
CA ALA A 60 -8.80 25.58 -17.81
C ALA A 60 -10.33 25.66 -17.72
N LYS A 61 -11.01 24.63 -18.19
CA LYS A 61 -12.46 24.43 -18.07
C LYS A 61 -12.72 22.95 -17.78
N SER A 62 -13.79 22.67 -17.09
CA SER A 62 -14.34 21.33 -16.97
C SER A 62 -15.14 20.99 -18.23
N ASP A 63 -14.49 20.88 -19.38
CA ASP A 63 -15.10 20.24 -20.51
C ASP A 63 -15.26 18.76 -20.20
N ASN A 64 -16.44 18.20 -20.39
CA ASN A 64 -16.77 16.79 -20.14
C ASN A 64 -16.01 15.81 -21.06
N THR A 65 -14.96 16.27 -21.70
CA THR A 65 -14.10 15.51 -22.64
C THR A 65 -12.93 14.82 -21.98
N CYS A 66 -12.65 15.11 -20.71
CA CYS A 66 -11.56 14.51 -19.95
C CYS A 66 -12.10 13.70 -18.77
N ASP A 67 -11.80 12.41 -18.74
CA ASP A 67 -12.16 11.48 -17.65
C ASP A 67 -11.42 11.76 -16.34
N TRP A 68 -10.68 12.86 -16.28
CA TRP A 68 -9.92 13.24 -15.10
C TRP A 68 -10.87 13.64 -13.95
N LYS A 69 -10.67 12.99 -12.79
CA LYS A 69 -11.42 13.31 -11.57
C LYS A 69 -10.56 14.15 -10.63
N PRO A 70 -11.16 15.14 -9.91
CA PRO A 70 -10.45 15.88 -8.89
C PRO A 70 -9.85 14.96 -7.83
N GLU A 71 -8.55 15.10 -7.56
CA GLU A 71 -7.85 14.37 -6.51
C GLU A 71 -7.89 15.15 -5.19
N SER A 72 -7.87 14.42 -4.07
CA SER A 72 -7.76 15.07 -2.76
C SER A 72 -6.33 15.61 -2.53
N PRO A 73 -6.16 16.58 -1.63
CA PRO A 73 -4.84 17.05 -1.24
C PRO A 73 -3.93 15.95 -0.68
N GLU A 74 -4.52 14.96 0.00
CA GLU A 74 -3.81 13.80 0.55
C GLU A 74 -3.31 12.87 -0.56
N HIS A 75 -4.12 12.62 -1.59
CA HIS A 75 -3.71 11.86 -2.77
C HIS A 75 -2.51 12.53 -3.46
N LEU A 76 -2.62 13.85 -3.69
CA LEU A 76 -1.54 14.63 -4.28
C LEU A 76 -0.25 14.55 -3.44
N ARG A 77 -0.37 14.68 -2.12
CA ARG A 77 0.77 14.58 -1.20
C ARG A 77 1.42 13.22 -1.25
N ALA A 78 0.62 12.14 -1.24
CA ALA A 78 1.16 10.78 -1.37
C ALA A 78 1.96 10.60 -2.68
N LYS A 79 1.44 11.11 -3.81
CA LYS A 79 2.19 11.09 -5.09
C LYS A 79 3.51 11.85 -4.99
N ILE A 80 3.52 13.03 -4.36
CA ILE A 80 4.74 13.83 -4.16
C ILE A 80 5.77 13.05 -3.33
N GLU A 81 5.37 12.46 -2.20
CA GLU A 81 6.26 11.67 -1.35
C GLU A 81 6.84 10.45 -2.08
N ILE A 82 6.04 9.80 -2.95
CA ILE A 82 6.51 8.69 -3.80
C ILE A 82 7.58 9.20 -4.80
N ILE A 83 7.32 10.32 -5.47
CA ILE A 83 8.24 10.90 -6.46
C ILE A 83 9.56 11.29 -5.79
N GLU A 84 9.51 11.95 -4.63
CA GLU A 84 10.69 12.31 -3.87
C GLU A 84 11.50 11.07 -3.45
N ALA A 85 10.83 10.03 -2.92
CA ALA A 85 11.48 8.78 -2.57
C ALA A 85 12.17 8.13 -3.78
N CYS A 86 11.53 8.14 -4.95
CA CYS A 86 12.13 7.63 -6.18
C CYS A 86 13.40 8.39 -6.55
N LYS A 87 13.34 9.72 -6.60
CA LYS A 87 14.46 10.59 -6.96
C LYS A 87 15.65 10.43 -6.01
N GLU A 88 15.40 10.43 -4.71
CA GLU A 88 16.43 10.24 -3.67
C GLU A 88 17.11 8.86 -3.74
N ASN A 89 16.46 7.89 -4.37
CA ASN A 89 17.01 6.55 -4.55
C ASN A 89 17.49 6.26 -5.98
N GLY A 90 17.68 7.31 -6.80
CA GLY A 90 18.24 7.20 -8.15
C GLY A 90 17.29 6.60 -9.19
N TRP A 91 15.98 6.73 -8.97
CA TRP A 91 14.94 6.35 -9.92
C TRP A 91 14.37 7.59 -10.60
N LYS A 92 14.17 7.52 -11.93
CA LYS A 92 13.36 8.51 -12.64
C LYS A 92 11.90 8.28 -12.26
N ALA A 93 11.21 9.33 -11.83
CA ALA A 93 9.79 9.29 -11.48
C ALA A 93 8.98 10.18 -12.41
N ILE A 94 7.97 9.62 -13.05
CA ILE A 94 7.10 10.33 -13.99
C ILE A 94 5.66 10.28 -13.44
N PRO A 95 5.11 11.39 -12.96
CA PRO A 95 3.72 11.44 -12.51
C PRO A 95 2.76 11.34 -13.69
N GLU A 96 1.57 10.78 -13.43
CA GLU A 96 0.48 10.60 -14.39
C GLU A 96 0.95 10.04 -15.75
N PHE A 97 1.83 9.06 -15.68
CA PHE A 97 2.34 8.41 -16.89
C PHE A 97 1.25 7.55 -17.53
N SER A 98 1.09 7.64 -18.85
CA SER A 98 0.12 6.86 -19.60
C SER A 98 0.79 6.16 -20.77
N GLU A 99 0.43 4.91 -20.99
CA GLU A 99 0.60 4.18 -22.24
C GLU A 99 -0.76 3.90 -22.88
N THR A 100 -0.79 3.19 -23.99
CA THR A 100 -2.00 3.00 -24.80
C THR A 100 -3.19 2.43 -24.01
N ASN A 101 -2.94 1.54 -23.06
CA ASN A 101 -3.97 0.78 -22.36
C ASN A 101 -3.92 0.87 -20.84
N TRP A 102 -3.00 1.64 -20.27
CA TRP A 102 -2.90 1.86 -18.82
C TRP A 102 -2.31 3.23 -18.48
N ARG A 103 -2.57 3.64 -17.24
CA ARG A 103 -2.05 4.85 -16.65
C ARG A 103 -1.64 4.58 -15.21
N ALA A 104 -0.53 5.17 -14.76
CA ALA A 104 -0.05 5.10 -13.39
C ALA A 104 -0.07 6.49 -12.72
N ASP A 105 -0.32 6.55 -11.41
CA ASP A 105 -0.17 7.78 -10.64
C ASP A 105 1.29 8.25 -10.64
N VAL A 106 2.23 7.32 -10.46
CA VAL A 106 3.67 7.56 -10.60
C VAL A 106 4.33 6.35 -11.24
N LEU A 107 4.98 6.52 -12.38
CA LEU A 107 5.85 5.50 -12.95
C LEU A 107 7.30 5.76 -12.54
N ALA A 108 7.91 4.80 -11.83
CA ALA A 108 9.32 4.81 -11.48
C ALA A 108 10.12 3.93 -12.45
N ILE A 109 11.23 4.46 -12.95
CA ILE A 109 12.09 3.78 -13.94
C ILE A 109 13.54 3.81 -13.46
N GLN A 110 14.19 2.65 -13.47
CA GLN A 110 15.63 2.53 -13.28
C GLN A 110 16.18 1.41 -14.16
N ASN A 111 16.97 1.76 -15.16
CA ASN A 111 17.39 0.86 -16.22
C ASN A 111 16.15 0.22 -16.89
N GLU A 112 16.10 -1.11 -16.98
CA GLU A 112 14.96 -1.85 -17.54
C GLU A 112 13.82 -2.10 -16.53
N LYS A 113 13.98 -1.67 -15.26
CA LYS A 113 12.97 -1.89 -14.22
C LYS A 113 11.96 -0.78 -14.25
N ARG A 114 10.68 -1.16 -14.26
CA ARG A 114 9.54 -0.24 -14.24
C ARG A 114 8.61 -0.63 -13.10
N ILE A 115 8.22 0.35 -12.28
CA ILE A 115 7.28 0.17 -11.16
C ILE A 115 6.20 1.24 -11.28
N ALA A 116 4.94 0.83 -11.39
CA ALA A 116 3.79 1.69 -11.30
C ALA A 116 3.33 1.78 -9.84
N PHE A 117 3.43 2.94 -9.24
CA PHE A 117 2.87 3.23 -7.93
C PHE A 117 1.48 3.83 -8.09
N GLU A 118 0.51 3.26 -7.38
CA GLU A 118 -0.89 3.65 -7.39
C GLU A 118 -1.35 4.08 -6.01
N VAL A 119 -1.99 5.23 -5.94
CA VAL A 119 -2.55 5.78 -4.69
C VAL A 119 -4.08 5.75 -4.77
N GLN A 120 -4.71 4.90 -3.98
CA GLN A 120 -6.18 4.77 -3.94
C GLN A 120 -6.74 5.41 -2.66
N TRP A 121 -7.06 6.68 -2.76
CA TRP A 121 -7.64 7.44 -1.65
C TRP A 121 -9.16 7.27 -1.55
N SER A 122 -9.84 7.07 -2.68
CA SER A 122 -11.25 6.68 -2.77
C SER A 122 -11.40 5.15 -2.79
N LYS A 123 -12.63 4.66 -2.61
CA LYS A 123 -12.92 3.23 -2.74
C LYS A 123 -12.67 2.76 -4.18
N GLN A 124 -12.07 1.61 -4.32
CA GLN A 124 -11.87 0.89 -5.58
C GLN A 124 -12.19 -0.58 -5.36
N THR A 125 -12.75 -1.26 -6.37
CA THR A 125 -13.05 -2.69 -6.27
C THR A 125 -11.79 -3.55 -6.47
N PHE A 126 -11.89 -4.81 -6.08
CA PHE A 126 -10.81 -5.77 -6.32
C PHE A 126 -10.65 -6.05 -7.82
N GLU A 127 -11.76 -6.18 -8.54
CA GLU A 127 -11.79 -6.41 -9.99
C GLU A 127 -11.10 -5.28 -10.75
N GLU A 128 -11.38 -4.02 -10.40
CA GLU A 128 -10.70 -2.86 -10.99
C GLU A 128 -9.20 -2.88 -10.69
N THR A 129 -8.82 -3.21 -9.46
CA THR A 129 -7.41 -3.31 -9.05
C THR A 129 -6.70 -4.39 -9.85
N LYS A 130 -7.29 -5.58 -9.92
CA LYS A 130 -6.75 -6.73 -10.66
C LYS A 130 -6.63 -6.44 -12.15
N PHE A 131 -7.66 -5.86 -12.75
CA PHE A 131 -7.66 -5.48 -14.16
C PHE A 131 -6.51 -4.52 -14.51
N ARG A 132 -6.25 -3.53 -13.65
CA ARG A 132 -5.13 -2.59 -13.84
C ARG A 132 -3.78 -3.28 -13.61
N GLN A 133 -3.69 -4.17 -12.60
CA GLN A 133 -2.50 -4.96 -12.31
C GLN A 133 -2.11 -5.87 -13.47
N ASP A 134 -3.08 -6.53 -14.11
CA ASP A 134 -2.85 -7.40 -15.26
C ASP A 134 -2.28 -6.61 -16.44
N ARG A 135 -2.78 -5.40 -16.71
CA ARG A 135 -2.23 -4.51 -17.75
C ARG A 135 -0.80 -4.06 -17.48
N TYR A 136 -0.45 -3.79 -16.22
CA TYR A 136 0.94 -3.52 -15.84
C TYR A 136 1.82 -4.73 -16.13
N LYS A 137 1.35 -5.92 -15.77
CA LYS A 137 2.07 -7.18 -15.98
C LYS A 137 2.30 -7.44 -17.49
N GLU A 138 1.28 -7.26 -18.31
CA GLU A 138 1.38 -7.36 -19.78
C GLU A 138 2.42 -6.40 -20.38
N SER A 139 2.59 -5.23 -19.77
CA SER A 139 3.55 -4.20 -20.18
C SER A 139 4.92 -4.33 -19.49
N ASN A 140 5.19 -5.44 -18.80
CA ASN A 140 6.42 -5.67 -18.02
C ASN A 140 6.67 -4.57 -16.97
N VAL A 141 5.60 -4.11 -16.33
CA VAL A 141 5.61 -3.13 -15.23
C VAL A 141 5.13 -3.82 -13.96
N ARG A 142 5.78 -3.56 -12.83
CA ARG A 142 5.33 -4.02 -11.52
C ARG A 142 4.37 -3.00 -10.94
N GLY A 143 3.14 -3.40 -10.60
CA GLY A 143 2.21 -2.57 -9.83
C GLY A 143 2.55 -2.62 -8.33
N CYS A 144 2.38 -1.49 -7.65
CA CYS A 144 2.46 -1.37 -6.20
C CYS A 144 1.37 -0.39 -5.73
N TRP A 145 0.53 -0.84 -4.80
CA TRP A 145 -0.73 -0.18 -4.46
C TRP A 145 -0.72 0.38 -3.05
N PHE A 146 -1.17 1.60 -2.90
CA PHE A 146 -1.33 2.27 -1.62
C PHE A 146 -2.80 2.64 -1.42
N PHE A 147 -3.49 1.95 -0.50
CA PHE A 147 -4.91 2.13 -0.26
C PHE A 147 -5.17 2.86 1.06
N ARG A 148 -6.05 3.85 1.04
CA ARG A 148 -6.69 4.34 2.26
C ARG A 148 -7.74 3.34 2.75
N ALA A 149 -8.55 2.80 1.85
CA ALA A 149 -9.55 1.79 2.11
C ALA A 149 -9.48 0.72 1.01
N ALA A 150 -8.80 -0.38 1.31
CA ALA A 150 -8.61 -1.46 0.37
C ALA A 150 -9.87 -2.31 0.18
N PRO A 151 -10.01 -3.00 -0.98
CA PRO A 151 -10.97 -4.07 -1.17
C PRO A 151 -10.84 -5.15 -0.08
N LYS A 152 -11.94 -5.81 0.25
CA LYS A 152 -11.96 -6.86 1.28
C LYS A 152 -11.04 -8.03 0.94
N GLU A 153 -10.95 -8.37 -0.33
CA GLU A 153 -10.15 -9.45 -0.89
C GLU A 153 -8.64 -9.27 -0.68
N LEU A 154 -8.20 -8.03 -0.47
CA LEU A 154 -6.80 -7.69 -0.18
C LEU A 154 -6.52 -7.54 1.33
N ARG A 155 -7.49 -7.84 2.19
CA ARG A 155 -7.35 -7.69 3.65
C ARG A 155 -7.23 -9.06 4.32
N ASP A 156 -6.50 -9.12 5.41
CA ASP A 156 -6.51 -10.22 6.35
C ASP A 156 -7.59 -10.04 7.43
N TYR A 157 -7.63 -10.95 8.40
CA TYR A 157 -8.59 -10.91 9.51
C TYR A 157 -8.46 -9.68 10.40
N ASP A 158 -7.28 -9.09 10.48
CA ASP A 158 -6.97 -7.91 11.30
C ASP A 158 -7.05 -6.61 10.49
N ASP A 159 -7.72 -6.62 9.32
CA ASP A 159 -7.83 -5.49 8.40
C ASP A 159 -6.46 -4.98 7.88
N HIS A 160 -5.40 -5.79 8.02
CA HIS A 160 -4.11 -5.53 7.42
C HIS A 160 -4.11 -5.94 5.95
N LEU A 161 -3.46 -5.14 5.12
CA LEU A 161 -3.26 -5.53 3.73
C LEU A 161 -2.20 -6.62 3.66
N LEU A 162 -2.60 -7.76 3.14
CA LEU A 162 -1.67 -8.79 2.72
C LEU A 162 -0.95 -8.27 1.48
N ALA A 163 0.36 -8.22 1.56
CA ALA A 163 1.16 -8.06 0.36
C ALA A 163 1.04 -9.36 -0.44
N ASP A 164 0.07 -9.42 -1.33
CA ASP A 164 0.02 -10.47 -2.33
C ASP A 164 1.23 -10.29 -3.26
N LYS A 165 1.88 -11.39 -3.61
CA LYS A 165 3.00 -11.37 -4.56
C LYS A 165 2.60 -10.77 -5.91
N GLU A 166 1.38 -11.00 -6.34
CA GLU A 166 0.83 -10.50 -7.61
C GLU A 166 0.29 -9.06 -7.49
N ILE A 167 -0.24 -8.68 -6.31
CA ILE A 167 -0.80 -7.35 -6.04
C ILE A 167 -0.20 -6.81 -4.74
N PRO A 168 1.06 -6.31 -4.75
CA PRO A 168 1.66 -5.70 -3.57
C PRO A 168 0.83 -4.49 -3.13
N ALA A 169 0.15 -4.61 -2.00
CA ALA A 169 -0.78 -3.61 -1.49
C ALA A 169 -0.41 -3.21 -0.05
N PHE A 170 -0.50 -1.92 0.25
CA PHE A 170 -0.17 -1.35 1.54
C PHE A 170 -1.27 -0.37 1.97
N LYS A 171 -1.64 -0.39 3.24
CA LYS A 171 -2.56 0.58 3.82
C LYS A 171 -1.83 1.89 4.07
N ILE A 172 -2.43 3.00 3.66
CA ILE A 172 -1.94 4.34 3.97
C ILE A 172 -3.03 5.16 4.64
N PHE A 173 -2.61 6.08 5.46
CA PHE A 173 -3.51 7.03 6.14
C PHE A 173 -2.77 8.33 6.42
N LYS A 174 -3.53 9.34 6.78
CA LYS A 174 -3.00 10.61 7.23
C LYS A 174 -2.85 10.56 8.74
N ASP A 175 -1.66 10.84 9.25
CA ASP A 175 -1.41 10.96 10.68
C ASP A 175 -1.89 12.31 11.24
N GLU A 176 -1.80 12.48 12.56
CA GLU A 176 -2.20 13.70 13.26
C GLU A 176 -1.41 14.93 12.79
N SER A 177 -0.17 14.75 12.39
CA SER A 177 0.71 15.79 11.83
C SER A 177 0.46 16.07 10.36
N SER A 178 -0.55 15.43 9.74
CA SER A 178 -0.90 15.55 8.32
C SER A 178 0.12 14.95 7.35
N ASN A 179 1.03 14.08 7.81
CA ASN A 179 1.91 13.31 6.93
C ASN A 179 1.20 12.05 6.43
N ILE A 180 1.68 11.50 5.32
CA ILE A 180 1.17 10.23 4.83
C ILE A 180 1.99 9.09 5.46
N THR A 181 1.31 8.27 6.22
CA THR A 181 1.90 7.13 6.93
C THR A 181 1.40 5.83 6.31
N ALA A 182 2.29 4.88 6.15
CA ALA A 182 1.99 3.55 5.66
C ALA A 182 2.01 2.53 6.82
N GLN A 183 1.09 1.58 6.76
CA GLN A 183 1.01 0.45 7.68
C GLN A 183 1.72 -0.75 7.07
N LEU A 184 2.70 -1.29 7.78
CA LEU A 184 3.38 -2.54 7.45
C LEU A 184 3.25 -3.50 8.64
N LYS A 185 2.26 -4.38 8.61
CA LYS A 185 1.86 -5.20 9.76
C LYS A 185 1.61 -4.31 10.99
N GLN A 186 2.29 -4.56 12.10
CA GLN A 186 2.18 -3.78 13.32
C GLN A 186 3.03 -2.50 13.34
N THR A 187 3.82 -2.26 12.29
CA THR A 187 4.71 -1.09 12.21
C THR A 187 4.12 -0.02 11.33
N GLN A 188 4.15 1.22 11.80
CA GLN A 188 3.81 2.40 11.02
C GLN A 188 5.09 3.15 10.66
N LEU A 189 5.18 3.61 9.42
CA LEU A 189 6.33 4.34 8.93
C LEU A 189 5.90 5.36 7.87
N PRO A 190 6.66 6.46 7.66
CA PRO A 190 6.37 7.41 6.61
C PRO A 190 6.29 6.72 5.24
N LEU A 191 5.34 7.11 4.39
CA LEU A 191 5.18 6.54 3.05
C LEU A 191 6.49 6.59 2.25
N LYS A 192 7.19 7.71 2.32
CA LYS A 192 8.50 7.90 1.69
C LYS A 192 9.52 6.82 2.10
N SER A 193 9.55 6.46 3.38
CA SER A 193 10.44 5.42 3.92
C SER A 193 10.06 4.02 3.43
N LEU A 194 8.76 3.71 3.33
CA LEU A 194 8.28 2.47 2.76
C LEU A 194 8.69 2.34 1.29
N VAL A 195 8.44 3.38 0.48
CA VAL A 195 8.81 3.41 -0.94
C VAL A 195 10.33 3.24 -1.10
N ALA A 196 11.15 3.96 -0.33
CA ALA A 196 12.60 3.80 -0.34
C ALA A 196 13.03 2.36 -0.02
N SER A 197 12.35 1.70 0.91
CA SER A 197 12.63 0.30 1.29
C SER A 197 12.23 -0.68 0.18
N LEU A 198 11.13 -0.43 -0.53
CA LEU A 198 10.72 -1.20 -1.72
C LEU A 198 11.75 -1.07 -2.85
N LEU A 199 12.17 0.15 -3.17
CA LEU A 199 13.14 0.43 -4.23
C LEU A 199 14.52 -0.19 -3.94
N LYS A 200 14.94 -0.21 -2.68
CA LYS A 200 16.17 -0.86 -2.20
C LYS A 200 16.04 -2.36 -2.00
N ARG A 201 14.89 -2.97 -2.31
CA ARG A 201 14.60 -4.40 -2.12
C ARG A 201 14.82 -4.88 -0.68
N LYS A 202 14.61 -4.01 0.31
CA LYS A 202 14.70 -4.37 1.74
C LYS A 202 13.48 -5.12 2.23
N LEU A 203 12.33 -4.99 1.54
CA LEU A 203 11.12 -5.73 1.82
C LEU A 203 11.12 -7.01 1.01
N LYS A 204 10.88 -8.12 1.70
CA LYS A 204 10.70 -9.44 1.10
C LYS A 204 9.25 -9.85 1.28
N TYR A 205 8.63 -10.31 0.21
CA TYR A 205 7.38 -11.02 0.30
C TYR A 205 7.62 -12.34 1.04
N CYS A 206 6.93 -12.51 2.16
CA CYS A 206 6.87 -13.78 2.86
C CYS A 206 5.49 -14.36 2.59
N GLU A 207 5.43 -15.42 1.82
CA GLU A 207 4.21 -16.16 1.63
C GLU A 207 3.71 -16.63 2.99
N HIS A 208 2.45 -16.37 3.32
CA HIS A 208 1.84 -16.98 4.49
C HIS A 208 1.90 -18.48 4.26
N ILE A 209 2.69 -19.17 5.06
CA ILE A 209 2.72 -20.63 5.01
C ILE A 209 1.32 -21.06 5.49
N ARG A 210 0.44 -21.35 4.54
CA ARG A 210 -0.77 -22.10 4.86
C ARG A 210 -0.27 -23.43 5.40
N LEU A 211 -0.57 -23.71 6.67
CA LEU A 211 -0.31 -25.02 7.25
C LEU A 211 -0.79 -26.07 6.25
N LYS A 212 0.09 -26.91 5.76
CA LYS A 212 -0.30 -28.02 4.89
C LYS A 212 -1.35 -28.85 5.61
N PRO A 213 -2.33 -29.44 4.92
CA PRO A 213 -3.41 -30.20 5.58
C PRO A 213 -2.94 -31.34 6.50
N SER A 214 -1.67 -31.72 6.42
CA SER A 214 -1.06 -32.78 7.22
C SER A 214 0.38 -32.39 7.61
N GLN A 215 0.52 -31.39 8.45
CA GLN A 215 1.81 -31.03 9.03
C GLN A 215 1.89 -31.53 10.46
N GLU A 216 2.94 -32.26 10.80
CA GLU A 216 3.24 -32.58 12.19
C GLU A 216 3.56 -31.29 12.95
N VAL A 217 2.91 -31.13 14.09
CA VAL A 217 3.05 -29.97 14.96
C VAL A 217 3.36 -30.47 16.35
N THR A 218 4.47 -30.07 16.91
CA THR A 218 4.79 -30.36 18.32
C THR A 218 3.98 -29.44 19.22
N ILE A 219 3.12 -30.04 20.05
CA ILE A 219 2.35 -29.31 21.07
C ILE A 219 3.02 -29.57 22.41
N VAL A 220 3.37 -28.49 23.10
CA VAL A 220 3.97 -28.56 24.43
C VAL A 220 2.92 -28.23 25.47
N PHE A 221 2.74 -29.13 26.43
CA PHE A 221 1.81 -28.95 27.54
C PHE A 221 2.54 -28.52 28.80
N PHE A 222 1.87 -27.66 29.57
CA PHE A 222 2.34 -27.17 30.85
C PHE A 222 1.27 -27.42 31.92
N ASP A 223 1.61 -28.15 32.95
CA ASP A 223 0.74 -28.28 34.11
C ASP A 223 0.90 -27.08 35.02
N THR A 224 -0.19 -26.45 35.37
CA THR A 224 -0.21 -25.33 36.29
C THR A 224 -1.48 -25.35 37.15
N SER A 225 -1.61 -24.43 38.07
CA SER A 225 -2.79 -24.27 38.90
C SER A 225 -3.39 -22.88 38.70
N CYS A 226 -4.70 -22.79 38.69
CA CYS A 226 -5.39 -21.52 38.66
C CYS A 226 -4.97 -20.67 39.86
N TRP A 227 -4.44 -19.47 39.63
CA TRP A 227 -4.00 -18.56 40.70
C TRP A 227 -5.11 -18.16 41.65
N LYS A 228 -6.40 -18.25 41.22
CA LYS A 228 -7.58 -17.82 41.99
C LYS A 228 -8.23 -18.96 42.80
N CYS A 229 -8.35 -20.16 42.20
CA CYS A 229 -9.08 -21.27 42.82
C CYS A 229 -8.20 -22.51 43.04
N HIS A 230 -6.92 -22.46 42.69
CA HIS A 230 -5.92 -23.51 42.83
C HIS A 230 -6.28 -24.86 42.15
N LYS A 231 -7.26 -24.87 41.27
CA LYS A 231 -7.58 -26.06 40.47
C LYS A 231 -6.49 -26.34 39.46
N PRO A 232 -6.17 -27.60 39.17
CA PRO A 232 -5.22 -27.96 38.12
C PRO A 232 -5.72 -27.41 36.77
N GLN A 233 -4.77 -26.90 35.99
CA GLN A 233 -5.01 -26.44 34.62
C GLN A 233 -3.91 -26.96 33.74
N HIS A 234 -4.27 -27.38 32.53
CA HIS A 234 -3.33 -27.78 31.49
C HIS A 234 -3.29 -26.67 30.44
N LEU A 235 -2.15 -26.00 30.35
CA LEU A 235 -1.91 -25.02 29.30
C LEU A 235 -1.14 -25.71 28.18
N TRP A 236 -1.37 -25.29 26.96
CA TRP A 236 -0.62 -25.81 25.82
C TRP A 236 -0.16 -24.70 24.90
N THR A 237 0.94 -24.92 24.19
CA THR A 237 1.45 -24.04 23.15
C THR A 237 2.04 -24.87 22.01
N VAL A 238 2.15 -24.28 20.85
CA VAL A 238 2.85 -24.87 19.71
C VAL A 238 4.33 -24.54 19.81
N GLU A 239 5.20 -25.47 19.43
CA GLU A 239 6.63 -25.28 19.49
C GLU A 239 7.09 -23.99 18.79
N GLN A 240 8.03 -23.28 19.41
CA GLN A 240 8.42 -21.90 19.06
C GLN A 240 8.91 -21.72 17.61
N ASN A 241 9.45 -22.77 16.99
CA ASN A 241 9.88 -22.75 15.59
C ASN A 241 8.71 -22.59 14.62
N LEU A 242 7.54 -23.10 14.96
CA LEU A 242 6.31 -22.92 14.20
C LEU A 242 5.68 -21.55 14.43
N LEU A 243 5.82 -20.97 15.62
CA LEU A 243 5.35 -19.62 15.94
C LEU A 243 6.10 -18.55 15.13
N THR A 244 7.35 -18.79 14.75
CA THR A 244 8.15 -17.88 13.91
C THR A 244 7.75 -17.96 12.44
N VAL A 245 7.23 -19.09 12.00
CA VAL A 245 6.81 -19.37 10.62
C VAL A 245 5.34 -18.99 10.40
N CYS A 246 4.52 -19.25 11.42
CA CYS A 246 3.11 -18.88 11.41
C CYS A 246 2.99 -17.54 12.09
N ASN A 247 3.05 -16.44 11.41
CA ASN A 247 2.79 -15.09 11.94
C ASN A 247 2.40 -15.03 13.42
N GLN A 248 2.82 -13.99 14.14
CA GLN A 248 2.58 -13.76 15.57
C GLN A 248 1.13 -13.88 16.05
N ASP A 249 0.15 -13.98 15.13
CA ASP A 249 -1.27 -14.22 15.40
C ASP A 249 -1.57 -15.63 15.93
N PHE A 250 -0.57 -16.51 15.95
CA PHE A 250 -0.60 -17.81 16.59
C PHE A 250 -0.11 -17.77 18.03
N PHE A 251 -0.42 -16.73 18.77
CA PHE A 251 -0.30 -16.80 20.21
C PHE A 251 -1.46 -17.61 20.78
N LEU A 252 -1.34 -18.91 20.62
CA LEU A 252 -2.23 -19.88 21.25
C LEU A 252 -1.63 -20.34 22.56
N MET A 253 -1.72 -19.50 23.57
CA MET A 253 -1.92 -20.01 24.92
C MET A 253 -3.42 -20.20 25.07
N GLY A 254 -3.92 -21.34 24.60
CA GLY A 254 -5.28 -21.76 24.93
C GLY A 254 -5.25 -22.35 26.32
N SER A 255 -5.97 -21.78 27.27
CA SER A 255 -6.46 -22.55 28.39
C SER A 255 -7.64 -23.39 27.87
N MET A 256 -7.79 -24.63 28.25
CA MET A 256 -8.95 -25.47 27.87
C MET A 256 -10.30 -24.88 28.30
N TRP A 257 -10.32 -23.66 28.85
CA TRP A 257 -11.48 -22.95 29.38
C TRP A 257 -11.92 -21.74 28.59
N ASP A 258 -11.15 -21.27 27.61
CA ASP A 258 -11.52 -20.13 26.78
C ASP A 258 -12.15 -20.59 25.46
N GLY A 259 -13.50 -20.77 25.50
CA GLY A 259 -14.28 -21.22 24.37
C GLY A 259 -14.32 -20.28 23.15
N ASP A 260 -14.08 -18.99 23.34
CA ASP A 260 -14.36 -17.97 22.32
C ASP A 260 -13.29 -17.82 21.25
N ASP A 261 -12.01 -18.11 21.56
CA ASP A 261 -10.91 -18.04 20.58
C ASP A 261 -10.68 -19.33 19.79
N ILE A 262 -11.26 -20.41 20.24
CA ILE A 262 -11.11 -21.76 19.67
C ILE A 262 -11.90 -21.92 18.39
N ASP A 263 -13.04 -21.26 18.26
CA ASP A 263 -13.90 -21.31 17.07
C ASP A 263 -13.22 -20.81 15.80
N LYS A 264 -12.17 -20.01 15.92
CA LYS A 264 -11.40 -19.53 14.78
C LYS A 264 -10.39 -20.53 14.21
N ARG A 265 -10.12 -21.65 14.92
CA ARG A 265 -9.09 -22.64 14.53
C ARG A 265 -9.50 -24.09 14.83
N PRO A 266 -10.55 -24.61 14.19
CA PRO A 266 -11.18 -25.87 14.55
C PRO A 266 -10.24 -27.09 14.49
N LYS A 267 -9.26 -27.13 13.58
CA LYS A 267 -8.40 -28.29 13.38
C LYS A 267 -7.38 -28.53 14.49
N ILE A 268 -6.77 -27.48 15.03
CA ILE A 268 -5.82 -27.60 16.15
C ILE A 268 -6.57 -27.93 17.43
N TYR A 269 -7.74 -27.31 17.61
CA TYR A 269 -8.62 -27.60 18.74
C TYR A 269 -9.07 -29.04 18.78
N GLU A 270 -9.54 -29.58 17.66
CA GLU A 270 -9.98 -30.98 17.58
C GLU A 270 -8.82 -31.95 17.86
N ALA A 271 -7.61 -31.66 17.38
CA ALA A 271 -6.42 -32.46 17.67
C ALA A 271 -6.06 -32.43 19.15
N VAL A 272 -6.06 -31.23 19.78
CA VAL A 272 -5.79 -31.07 21.21
C VAL A 272 -6.90 -31.77 22.04
N LYS A 273 -8.16 -31.59 21.67
CA LYS A 273 -9.28 -32.23 22.34
C LYS A 273 -9.22 -33.77 22.26
N GLN A 274 -8.84 -34.30 21.10
CA GLN A 274 -8.65 -35.76 20.95
C GLN A 274 -7.52 -36.26 21.84
N PHE A 275 -6.38 -35.52 21.88
CA PHE A 275 -5.26 -35.88 22.75
C PHE A 275 -5.64 -35.86 24.23
N THR A 276 -6.32 -34.81 24.70
CA THR A 276 -6.72 -34.68 26.11
C THR A 276 -7.87 -35.62 26.54
N GLN A 277 -8.53 -36.26 25.61
CA GLN A 277 -9.55 -37.31 25.87
C GLN A 277 -8.94 -38.72 25.90
N THR A 278 -7.67 -38.89 25.58
CA THR A 278 -6.98 -40.16 25.73
C THR A 278 -6.50 -40.34 27.19
N GLU A 279 -6.35 -41.57 27.66
CA GLU A 279 -5.90 -41.87 29.02
C GLU A 279 -4.44 -41.43 29.28
N GLU A 280 -3.71 -40.99 28.25
CA GLU A 280 -2.34 -40.51 28.30
C GLU A 280 -2.22 -38.98 28.33
N GLY A 281 -3.37 -38.24 28.25
CA GLY A 281 -3.44 -36.77 28.24
C GLY A 281 -4.16 -36.18 29.43
#